data_f4d7c8218542fd2acd2e53ed62de5cea
#
_entry.id   f4d7c8218542fd2acd2e53ed62de5cea
#
_cell.length_a   1.000
_cell.length_b   1.000
_cell.length_c   1.000
_cell.angle_alpha   90.00
_cell.angle_beta   90.00
_cell.angle_gamma   90.00
#
_symmetry.space_group_name_H-M   'P 1'
#
loop_
_entity.id
_entity.type
_entity.pdbx_description
1 polymer ?
#
loop_
_entity_poly.entity_id
_entity_poly.type
_entity_poly.pdbx_seq_one_letter_code
_entity_poly.pdbx_strand_id
1 'polypeptide(L)'
;PEEEYNTLCASPIGCLKLKMGSAVSRTILFIAICRSLNIPARLDKSLMLPEYWADGAFHVPVSRAQASKGTLLLRNIPGKEWIYAQHWTLGRLEKDHFVTMNHAGLVFEKETLELLLPVGIYRLIAVKRLLNGDQEAAELLFAIEKEKQTELYMPDFEKTDGVMPLE
;
A
#
# COMPACT_ATOMS: atom_id res chain seq x y z
N PRO A 1 9.61 21.41 -16.46
CA PRO A 1 10.01 20.21 -15.77
C PRO A 1 9.60 20.41 -14.33
N GLU A 2 8.58 19.65 -13.90
CA GLU A 2 8.28 19.53 -12.48
C GLU A 2 9.39 18.68 -11.89
N GLU A 3 10.37 19.31 -11.27
CA GLU A 3 11.35 18.62 -10.47
C GLU A 3 10.62 17.99 -9.30
N GLU A 4 10.62 16.67 -9.26
CA GLU A 4 10.07 15.92 -8.14
C GLU A 4 10.96 16.11 -6.90
N TYR A 5 10.71 17.15 -6.14
CA TYR A 5 11.25 17.30 -4.78
C TYR A 5 10.66 16.30 -3.79
N ASN A 6 10.11 15.19 -4.27
CA ASN A 6 9.43 14.19 -3.46
C ASN A 6 10.36 13.45 -2.50
N THR A 7 11.66 13.53 -2.68
CA THR A 7 12.67 12.85 -1.84
C THR A 7 13.12 13.69 -0.64
N LEU A 8 12.87 15.00 -0.63
CA LEU A 8 13.28 15.87 0.47
C LEU A 8 12.18 15.95 1.53
N CYS A 9 12.38 15.22 2.63
CA CYS A 9 11.54 15.31 3.80
C CYS A 9 11.92 16.54 4.65
N ALA A 10 11.12 17.59 4.61
CA ALA A 10 11.26 18.71 5.53
C ALA A 10 10.66 18.34 6.89
N SER A 11 11.30 18.82 7.97
CA SER A 11 10.72 18.70 9.31
C SER A 11 9.37 19.45 9.40
N PRO A 12 8.47 19.10 10.33
CA PRO A 12 7.19 19.80 10.51
C PRO A 12 7.37 21.32 10.66
N ILE A 13 8.35 21.75 11.45
CA ILE A 13 8.67 23.16 11.67
C ILE A 13 9.23 23.82 10.37
N GLY A 14 10.03 23.09 9.60
CA GLY A 14 10.53 23.53 8.31
C GLY A 14 9.40 23.76 7.32
N CYS A 15 8.49 22.80 7.17
CA CYS A 15 7.30 22.94 6.34
C CYS A 15 6.44 24.14 6.73
N LEU A 16 6.23 24.36 8.03
CA LEU A 16 5.42 25.45 8.54
C LEU A 16 6.06 26.82 8.24
N LYS A 17 7.36 26.95 8.47
CA LYS A 17 8.10 28.21 8.25
C LYS A 17 8.24 28.54 6.77
N LEU A 18 8.58 27.56 5.96
CA LEU A 18 8.79 27.75 4.52
C LEU A 18 7.51 27.77 3.71
N LYS A 19 6.37 27.34 4.30
CA LYS A 19 5.07 27.13 3.63
C LYS A 19 5.18 26.21 2.40
N MET A 20 6.20 25.35 2.40
CA MET A 20 6.52 24.41 1.32
C MET A 20 6.83 23.04 1.92
N GLY A 21 6.55 22.00 1.17
CA GLY A 21 6.88 20.61 1.55
C GLY A 21 6.33 19.60 0.57
N SER A 22 7.01 18.47 0.46
CA SER A 22 6.52 17.30 -0.28
C SER A 22 5.19 16.80 0.31
N ALA A 23 4.49 15.93 -0.40
CA ALA A 23 3.25 15.31 0.11
C ALA A 23 3.48 14.62 1.46
N VAL A 24 4.59 13.90 1.61
CA VAL A 24 4.98 13.23 2.86
C VAL A 24 5.24 14.24 3.97
N SER A 25 6.02 15.29 3.69
CA SER A 25 6.32 16.34 4.67
C SER A 25 5.05 17.05 5.19
N ARG A 26 4.10 17.33 4.30
CA ARG A 26 2.80 17.92 4.68
C ARG A 26 1.95 16.98 5.52
N THR A 27 1.99 15.69 5.21
CA THR A 27 1.31 14.65 5.98
C THR A 27 1.88 14.55 7.40
N ILE A 28 3.20 14.56 7.53
CA ILE A 28 3.88 14.55 8.83
C ILE A 28 3.59 15.83 9.62
N LEU A 29 3.57 16.98 8.94
CA LEU A 29 3.18 18.25 9.58
C LEU A 29 1.75 18.21 10.13
N PHE A 30 0.79 17.68 9.36
CA PHE A 30 -0.59 17.54 9.82
C PHE A 30 -0.66 16.70 11.10
N ILE A 31 0.02 15.53 11.12
CA ILE A 31 0.07 14.66 12.29
C ILE A 31 0.72 15.37 13.49
N ALA A 32 1.80 16.11 13.27
CA ALA A 32 2.47 16.86 14.32
C ALA A 32 1.55 17.95 14.92
N ILE A 33 0.78 18.65 14.09
CA ILE A 33 -0.21 19.63 14.54
C ILE A 33 -1.31 18.95 15.37
N CYS A 34 -1.90 17.86 14.87
CA CYS A 34 -2.91 17.13 15.63
C CYS A 34 -2.39 16.72 17.02
N ARG A 35 -1.19 16.14 17.07
CA ARG A 35 -0.59 15.70 18.33
C ARG A 35 -0.27 16.86 19.28
N SER A 36 0.14 18.00 18.76
CA SER A 36 0.34 19.22 19.58
C SER A 36 -0.95 19.78 20.18
N LEU A 37 -2.08 19.43 19.59
CA LEU A 37 -3.42 19.74 20.08
C LEU A 37 -4.05 18.61 20.91
N ASN A 38 -3.26 17.62 21.33
CA ASN A 38 -3.70 16.42 22.03
C ASN A 38 -4.72 15.55 21.25
N ILE A 39 -4.75 15.66 19.94
CA ILE A 39 -5.54 14.81 19.06
C ILE A 39 -4.67 13.63 18.63
N PRO A 40 -5.00 12.37 18.98
CA PRO A 40 -4.24 11.23 18.50
C PRO A 40 -4.27 11.20 16.97
N ALA A 41 -3.10 11.07 16.35
CA ALA A 41 -2.98 11.05 14.89
C ALA A 41 -1.85 10.13 14.46
N ARG A 42 -1.99 9.50 13.30
CA ARG A 42 -1.04 8.54 12.76
C ARG A 42 -1.01 8.59 11.22
N LEU A 43 -0.05 7.90 10.65
CA LEU A 43 -0.09 7.51 9.23
C LEU A 43 -0.88 6.20 9.10
N ASP A 44 -1.80 6.15 8.15
CA ASP A 44 -2.35 4.89 7.69
C ASP A 44 -1.24 4.05 7.06
N LYS A 45 -1.18 2.76 7.44
CA LYS A 45 -0.08 1.87 7.03
C LYS A 45 -0.09 1.57 5.53
N SER A 46 -1.27 1.55 4.93
CA SER A 46 -1.45 1.12 3.53
C SER A 46 -1.18 2.24 2.53
N LEU A 47 -1.76 3.40 2.78
CA LEU A 47 -1.75 4.52 1.83
C LEU A 47 -0.85 5.67 2.26
N MET A 48 -0.21 5.57 3.43
CA MET A 48 0.57 6.66 4.03
C MET A 48 -0.21 7.98 4.14
N LEU A 49 -1.53 7.89 4.30
CA LEU A 49 -2.42 9.01 4.51
C LEU A 49 -2.43 9.42 5.99
N PRO A 50 -2.59 10.71 6.30
CA PRO A 50 -2.74 11.13 7.68
C PRO A 50 -4.11 10.71 8.21
N GLU A 51 -4.15 10.18 9.41
CA GLU A 51 -5.37 9.91 10.15
C GLU A 51 -5.35 10.62 11.49
N TYR A 52 -6.50 11.12 11.92
CA TYR A 52 -6.72 11.70 13.24
C TYR A 52 -7.89 11.03 13.95
N TRP A 53 -7.83 10.98 15.27
CA TRP A 53 -8.87 10.36 16.09
C TRP A 53 -10.01 11.34 16.36
N ALA A 54 -11.23 10.95 16.02
CA ALA A 54 -12.45 11.64 16.35
C ALA A 54 -13.61 10.62 16.46
N ASP A 55 -14.60 10.91 17.27
CA ASP A 55 -15.84 10.14 17.38
C ASP A 55 -15.62 8.61 17.54
N GLY A 56 -14.58 8.22 18.28
CA GLY A 56 -14.29 6.81 18.57
C GLY A 56 -13.57 6.05 17.44
N ALA A 57 -13.13 6.71 16.37
CA ALA A 57 -12.42 6.10 15.25
C ALA A 57 -11.32 6.99 14.66
N PHE A 58 -10.44 6.40 13.83
CA PHE A 58 -9.51 7.15 13.03
C PHE A 58 -10.15 7.59 11.70
N HIS A 59 -10.01 8.88 11.38
CA HIS A 59 -10.55 9.51 10.18
C HIS A 59 -9.44 10.13 9.33
N VAL A 60 -9.57 10.01 8.01
CA VAL A 60 -8.72 10.75 7.06
C VAL A 60 -9.28 12.16 6.87
N PRO A 61 -8.46 13.23 6.79
CA PRO A 61 -8.94 14.59 6.52
C PRO A 61 -9.77 14.67 5.24
N VAL A 62 -10.87 15.41 5.29
CA VAL A 62 -11.96 15.45 4.28
C VAL A 62 -11.50 15.71 2.84
N SER A 63 -10.39 16.38 2.61
CA SER A 63 -9.90 16.67 1.24
C SER A 63 -9.47 15.44 0.44
N ARG A 64 -9.34 14.25 1.07
CA ARG A 64 -9.05 12.96 0.44
C ARG A 64 -9.97 11.83 0.94
N ALA A 65 -10.95 12.13 1.75
CA ALA A 65 -11.65 11.18 2.62
C ALA A 65 -12.71 10.30 1.96
N GLN A 66 -13.03 10.46 0.70
CA GLN A 66 -14.12 9.66 0.10
C GLN A 66 -13.68 8.85 -1.13
N ALA A 67 -12.49 8.25 -1.08
CA ALA A 67 -12.24 7.15 -1.98
C ALA A 67 -13.16 5.99 -1.56
N SER A 68 -14.16 5.69 -2.38
CA SER A 68 -14.94 4.46 -2.25
C SER A 68 -13.98 3.29 -2.07
N LYS A 69 -14.30 2.36 -1.18
CA LYS A 69 -13.46 1.20 -0.90
C LYS A 69 -14.14 -0.09 -1.37
N GLY A 70 -13.34 -1.09 -1.65
CA GLY A 70 -13.74 -2.48 -1.84
C GLY A 70 -12.78 -3.41 -1.11
N THR A 71 -13.09 -4.68 -1.08
CA THR A 71 -12.32 -5.69 -0.35
C THR A 71 -11.47 -6.51 -1.32
N LEU A 72 -10.20 -6.66 -1.04
CA LEU A 72 -9.32 -7.65 -1.65
C LEU A 72 -9.22 -8.85 -0.71
N LEU A 73 -9.59 -10.02 -1.17
CA LEU A 73 -9.38 -11.29 -0.48
C LEU A 73 -8.27 -12.06 -1.20
N LEU A 74 -7.11 -12.16 -0.57
CA LEU A 74 -6.02 -13.00 -1.06
C LEU A 74 -6.09 -14.37 -0.42
N ARG A 75 -5.98 -15.42 -1.23
CA ARG A 75 -5.88 -16.81 -0.78
C ARG A 75 -4.46 -17.32 -0.94
N ASN A 76 -3.93 -17.85 0.13
CA ASN A 76 -2.64 -18.51 0.15
C ASN A 76 -2.74 -19.96 -0.36
N ILE A 77 -1.60 -20.49 -0.77
CA ILE A 77 -1.41 -21.91 -1.02
C ILE A 77 -1.03 -22.57 0.31
N PRO A 78 -1.68 -23.66 0.71
CA PRO A 78 -1.36 -24.36 1.96
C PRO A 78 0.13 -24.63 2.13
N GLY A 79 0.67 -24.28 3.30
CA GLY A 79 2.07 -24.54 3.65
C GLY A 79 3.09 -23.57 3.05
N LYS A 80 2.67 -22.53 2.29
CA LYS A 80 3.56 -21.48 1.81
C LYS A 80 3.51 -20.25 2.73
N GLU A 81 4.67 -19.72 3.06
CA GLU A 81 4.82 -18.47 3.78
C GLU A 81 5.07 -17.31 2.83
N TRP A 82 4.26 -16.26 2.95
CA TRP A 82 4.38 -15.04 2.16
C TRP A 82 4.64 -13.84 3.06
N ILE A 83 5.86 -13.30 3.01
CA ILE A 83 6.26 -12.11 3.74
C ILE A 83 6.15 -10.91 2.81
N TYR A 84 5.37 -9.90 3.22
CA TYR A 84 5.23 -8.66 2.45
C TYR A 84 6.57 -7.92 2.31
N ALA A 85 6.82 -7.32 1.17
CA ALA A 85 8.06 -6.66 0.76
C ALA A 85 9.30 -7.59 0.59
N GLN A 86 9.17 -8.87 0.92
CA GLN A 86 10.21 -9.87 0.68
C GLN A 86 9.82 -10.83 -0.44
N HIS A 87 8.62 -11.41 -0.34
CA HIS A 87 8.10 -12.39 -1.30
C HIS A 87 7.03 -11.80 -2.21
N TRP A 88 6.35 -10.75 -1.80
CA TRP A 88 5.32 -10.10 -2.60
C TRP A 88 5.13 -8.64 -2.22
N THR A 89 4.59 -7.87 -3.17
CA THR A 89 4.22 -6.47 -2.97
C THR A 89 2.90 -6.17 -3.64
N LEU A 90 2.22 -5.14 -3.15
CA LEU A 90 1.01 -4.61 -3.73
C LEU A 90 1.25 -3.16 -4.15
N GLY A 91 1.02 -2.84 -5.40
CA GLY A 91 1.10 -1.49 -5.94
C GLY A 91 -0.27 -0.99 -6.39
N ARG A 92 -0.53 0.29 -6.24
CA ARG A 92 -1.71 0.97 -6.78
C ARG A 92 -1.30 1.83 -7.96
N LEU A 93 -2.09 1.81 -9.04
CA LEU A 93 -1.87 2.69 -10.18
C LEU A 93 -2.23 4.13 -9.79
N GLU A 94 -1.25 5.02 -9.87
CA GLU A 94 -1.39 6.46 -9.67
C GLU A 94 -0.92 7.17 -10.94
N LYS A 95 -1.85 7.84 -11.61
CA LYS A 95 -1.62 8.46 -12.91
C LYS A 95 -1.17 7.42 -13.95
N ASP A 96 0.13 7.28 -14.17
CA ASP A 96 0.77 6.47 -15.22
C ASP A 96 1.75 5.40 -14.68
N HIS A 97 1.91 5.29 -13.37
CA HIS A 97 2.83 4.33 -12.75
C HIS A 97 2.23 3.67 -11.49
N PHE A 98 2.76 2.52 -11.11
CA PHE A 98 2.37 1.83 -9.90
C PHE A 98 3.21 2.29 -8.70
N VAL A 99 2.52 2.77 -7.67
CA VAL A 99 3.14 3.11 -6.38
C VAL A 99 2.96 1.95 -5.43
N THR A 100 4.08 1.40 -4.94
CA THR A 100 4.05 0.30 -3.96
C THR A 100 3.47 0.78 -2.65
N MET A 101 2.51 0.03 -2.12
CA MET A 101 1.85 0.32 -0.85
C MET A 101 2.69 -0.20 0.32
N ASN A 102 2.57 0.44 1.47
CA ASN A 102 3.26 -0.01 2.68
C ASN A 102 2.33 -0.89 3.53
N HIS A 103 2.48 -2.18 3.37
CA HIS A 103 1.73 -3.20 4.11
C HIS A 103 2.65 -4.05 5.02
N ALA A 104 3.71 -3.46 5.57
CA ALA A 104 4.61 -4.17 6.46
C ALA A 104 3.87 -4.81 7.64
N GLY A 105 4.15 -6.08 7.89
CA GLY A 105 3.56 -6.84 8.99
C GLY A 105 2.20 -7.50 8.70
N LEU A 106 1.76 -7.53 7.43
CA LEU A 106 0.63 -8.36 7.03
C LEU A 106 0.98 -9.83 7.14
N VAL A 107 0.05 -10.59 7.71
CA VAL A 107 0.14 -12.06 7.87
C VAL A 107 -1.14 -12.68 7.34
N PHE A 108 -1.02 -13.80 6.65
CA PHE A 108 -2.18 -14.60 6.26
C PHE A 108 -2.73 -15.33 7.48
N GLU A 109 -4.01 -15.11 7.76
CA GLU A 109 -4.75 -15.84 8.80
C GLU A 109 -5.50 -17.00 8.16
N LYS A 110 -5.21 -18.24 8.59
CA LYS A 110 -5.85 -19.44 8.02
C LYS A 110 -5.85 -19.44 6.49
N GLU A 111 -4.71 -19.13 5.89
CA GLU A 111 -4.51 -19.11 4.44
C GLU A 111 -5.27 -17.99 3.69
N THR A 112 -5.83 -17.03 4.41
CA THR A 112 -6.49 -15.87 3.81
C THR A 112 -5.92 -14.56 4.35
N LEU A 113 -5.94 -13.53 3.50
CA LEU A 113 -5.63 -12.16 3.89
C LEU A 113 -6.67 -11.23 3.28
N GLU A 114 -7.36 -10.50 4.14
CA GLU A 114 -8.36 -9.54 3.71
C GLU A 114 -7.85 -8.10 3.87
N LEU A 115 -7.97 -7.31 2.80
CA LEU A 115 -7.55 -5.92 2.77
C LEU A 115 -8.70 -5.03 2.27
N LEU A 116 -9.02 -3.99 3.04
CA LEU A 116 -9.94 -2.95 2.60
C LEU A 116 -9.17 -1.86 1.86
N LEU A 117 -9.33 -1.80 0.53
CA LEU A 117 -8.57 -0.94 -0.36
C LEU A 117 -9.45 0.12 -1.05
N PRO A 118 -8.93 1.31 -1.36
CA PRO A 118 -9.62 2.27 -2.22
C PRO A 118 -9.91 1.69 -3.60
N VAL A 119 -10.99 2.13 -4.23
CA VAL A 119 -11.30 1.80 -5.62
C VAL A 119 -10.15 2.24 -6.53
N GLY A 120 -9.74 1.37 -7.43
CA GLY A 120 -8.64 1.62 -8.35
C GLY A 120 -8.09 0.37 -9.01
N ILE A 121 -7.04 0.56 -9.80
CA ILE A 121 -6.28 -0.52 -10.44
C ILE A 121 -5.07 -0.84 -9.58
N TYR A 122 -4.83 -2.12 -9.39
CA TYR A 122 -3.76 -2.64 -8.54
C TYR A 122 -2.92 -3.66 -9.27
N ARG A 123 -1.70 -3.81 -8.79
CA ARG A 123 -0.73 -4.80 -9.24
C ARG A 123 -0.16 -5.53 -8.04
N LEU A 124 -0.31 -6.84 -8.00
CA LEU A 124 0.40 -7.71 -7.08
C LEU A 124 1.60 -8.31 -7.83
N ILE A 125 2.77 -8.17 -7.26
CA ILE A 125 3.99 -8.84 -7.72
C ILE A 125 4.40 -9.83 -6.65
N ALA A 126 4.58 -11.09 -7.03
CA ALA A 126 5.13 -12.13 -6.19
C ALA A 126 6.44 -12.64 -6.78
N VAL A 127 7.40 -12.96 -5.92
CA VAL A 127 8.75 -13.39 -6.32
C VAL A 127 9.15 -14.64 -5.55
N LYS A 128 9.73 -15.62 -6.25
CA LYS A 128 10.39 -16.78 -5.67
C LYS A 128 11.87 -16.79 -6.04
N ARG A 129 12.75 -16.93 -5.07
CA ARG A 129 14.18 -17.07 -5.31
C ARG A 129 14.52 -18.54 -5.53
N LEU A 130 15.25 -18.82 -6.61
CA LEU A 130 15.71 -20.16 -6.97
C LEU A 130 17.07 -20.47 -6.32
N LEU A 131 17.41 -21.76 -6.22
CA LEU A 131 18.67 -22.20 -5.60
C LEU A 131 19.92 -21.75 -6.38
N ASN A 132 19.81 -21.52 -7.67
CA ASN A 132 20.88 -21.02 -8.53
C ASN A 132 21.10 -19.50 -8.41
N GLY A 133 20.24 -18.80 -7.64
CA GLY A 133 20.28 -17.35 -7.43
C GLY A 133 19.34 -16.56 -8.32
N ASP A 134 18.75 -17.18 -9.34
CA ASP A 134 17.74 -16.54 -10.19
C ASP A 134 16.44 -16.28 -9.44
N GLN A 135 15.57 -15.49 -10.05
CA GLN A 135 14.27 -15.15 -9.50
C GLN A 135 13.16 -15.45 -10.52
N GLU A 136 12.11 -16.10 -10.06
CA GLU A 136 10.85 -16.19 -10.79
C GLU A 136 9.91 -15.12 -10.23
N ALA A 137 9.23 -14.41 -11.11
CA ALA A 137 8.25 -13.39 -10.73
C ALA A 137 6.91 -13.65 -11.41
N ALA A 138 5.84 -13.39 -10.69
CA ALA A 138 4.48 -13.39 -11.20
C ALA A 138 3.84 -12.04 -10.96
N GLU A 139 3.15 -11.52 -11.97
CA GLU A 139 2.42 -10.26 -11.91
C GLU A 139 0.93 -10.50 -12.11
N LEU A 140 0.11 -9.95 -11.21
CA LEU A 140 -1.34 -10.00 -11.29
C LEU A 140 -1.88 -8.57 -11.31
N LEU A 141 -2.56 -8.19 -12.38
CA LEU A 141 -3.27 -6.92 -12.51
C LEU A 141 -4.77 -7.13 -12.20
N PHE A 142 -5.34 -6.26 -11.37
CA PHE A 142 -6.75 -6.35 -10.99
C PHE A 142 -7.33 -5.00 -10.60
N ALA A 143 -8.66 -4.94 -10.54
CA ALA A 143 -9.39 -3.76 -10.10
C ALA A 143 -10.07 -4.01 -8.74
N ILE A 144 -10.07 -3.00 -7.90
CA ILE A 144 -10.92 -2.93 -6.71
C ILE A 144 -12.09 -2.02 -7.04
N GLU A 145 -13.30 -2.56 -6.95
CA GLU A 145 -14.54 -1.84 -7.19
C GLU A 145 -15.26 -1.49 -5.86
N LYS A 146 -16.06 -0.44 -5.91
CA LYS A 146 -16.80 0.04 -4.74
C LYS A 146 -17.68 -1.06 -4.15
N GLU A 147 -17.51 -1.30 -2.83
CA GLU A 147 -18.34 -2.23 -2.05
C GLU A 147 -18.37 -3.67 -2.60
N LYS A 148 -17.42 -4.02 -3.47
CA LYS A 148 -17.25 -5.39 -3.99
C LYS A 148 -16.03 -6.05 -3.40
N GLN A 149 -16.07 -7.39 -3.41
CA GLN A 149 -14.93 -8.22 -3.07
C GLN A 149 -14.27 -8.72 -4.34
N THR A 150 -12.97 -8.50 -4.43
CA THR A 150 -12.08 -9.09 -5.45
C THR A 150 -11.30 -10.22 -4.79
N GLU A 151 -11.42 -11.42 -5.31
CA GLU A 151 -10.72 -12.60 -4.79
C GLU A 151 -9.58 -12.99 -5.73
N LEU A 152 -8.39 -13.18 -5.17
CA LEU A 152 -7.19 -13.60 -5.89
C LEU A 152 -6.47 -14.72 -5.13
N TYR A 153 -5.81 -15.58 -5.87
CA TYR A 153 -4.93 -16.61 -5.35
C TYR A 153 -3.47 -16.18 -5.48
N MET A 154 -2.68 -16.42 -4.46
CA MET A 154 -1.23 -16.22 -4.56
C MET A 154 -0.64 -17.15 -5.63
N PRO A 155 0.34 -16.69 -6.42
CA PRO A 155 0.91 -17.46 -7.52
C PRO A 155 1.53 -18.78 -7.04
N ASP A 156 1.28 -19.86 -7.79
CA ASP A 156 1.90 -21.15 -7.55
C ASP A 156 3.04 -21.38 -8.52
N PHE A 157 4.26 -21.07 -8.10
CA PHE A 157 5.47 -21.27 -8.90
C PHE A 157 5.85 -22.75 -9.14
N GLU A 158 5.13 -23.70 -8.61
CA GLU A 158 5.35 -25.13 -8.84
C GLU A 158 4.46 -25.68 -9.95
N LYS A 159 3.40 -24.94 -10.30
CA LYS A 159 2.55 -25.26 -11.44
C LYS A 159 3.01 -24.45 -12.65
N THR A 160 3.72 -25.06 -13.55
CA THR A 160 4.46 -24.47 -14.69
C THR A 160 3.56 -23.93 -15.83
N ASP A 161 2.33 -23.55 -15.59
CA ASP A 161 1.46 -22.98 -16.61
C ASP A 161 1.31 -21.45 -16.41
N GLY A 162 2.15 -20.66 -17.08
CA GLY A 162 1.90 -19.24 -17.27
C GLY A 162 2.89 -18.23 -16.67
N VAL A 163 4.10 -18.62 -16.29
CA VAL A 163 5.14 -17.66 -15.91
C VAL A 163 5.78 -17.09 -17.18
N MET A 164 5.55 -15.81 -17.47
CA MET A 164 6.34 -15.11 -18.49
C MET A 164 7.71 -14.76 -17.92
N PRO A 165 8.83 -15.13 -18.59
CA PRO A 165 10.14 -14.61 -18.20
C PRO A 165 10.16 -13.11 -18.43
N LEU A 166 10.68 -12.35 -17.48
CA LEU A 166 11.01 -10.95 -17.66
C LEU A 166 12.27 -10.87 -18.54
N GLU A 167 12.15 -10.34 -19.78
CA GLU A 167 13.28 -9.91 -20.59
C GLU A 167 13.82 -8.54 -20.12
#